data_cbdef46237519d7393a72177a26ae56f
#
_entry.id   cbdef46237519d7393a72177a26ae56f
#
_cell.length_a   1.000
_cell.length_b   1.000
_cell.length_c   1.000
_cell.angle_alpha   90.00
_cell.angle_beta   90.00
_cell.angle_gamma   90.00
#
_symmetry.space_group_name_H-M   'P 1'
#
loop_
_entity.id
_entity.type
_entity.pdbx_description
1 polymer ?
#
loop_
_entity_poly.entity_id
_entity_poly.type
_entity_poly.pdbx_seq_one_letter_code
_entity_poly.pdbx_strand_id
1 'polypeptide(L)'
;MPAIITNKFRMNNAEQFEESFSEATPTVYYLGIGRAQEFGTLTRPDARTEFEGTELLPTTPGDSVMNEFKNYDDLLAAKKITGSNVSFVVPRRNWVTGTTYDIYRHDYEEFITGSTSTRQTANSGATTLFDSTFYVMTGARNVYKCLDNNNNSASTDEPTGTSTTVITTSDSYKWKYMYTLSASDQANFLSTDFMGVTTDSTVSAAAVDGSLDIVKIKTAGSSYTVSGGATSGTITAVPIRGDGTGGVASVTLTSGAITAVTITTRGSGYTFGYIRNADILAATNAGGAGSGAELDVIIPPKGGHGFNAVEELGGFFVMLNTTLEGTEATNSGDFTAANDFRKITLIKNPNNAAGSAASAATLRATYAVKIASSPTPGTFTPDEEINQSGTGAVGRVVEWDSTNNILYYIQTRHNDAGADANGNVTAFSGANVITGQTSSATGTPDTSTQTVNSVVFTSGYSAPELQHDSGEILYVENRTKISRATDQTENIKLVIEF
;
A
#
# COMPACT_ATOMS: atom_id res chain seq x y z
N MET A 1 -17.35 -26.13 -1.07
CA MET A 1 -16.10 -25.48 -1.52
C MET A 1 -16.04 -24.14 -0.82
N PRO A 2 -14.88 -23.71 -0.31
CA PRO A 2 -14.76 -22.37 0.21
C PRO A 2 -15.05 -21.37 -0.93
N ALA A 3 -15.67 -20.23 -0.59
CA ALA A 3 -15.87 -19.14 -1.55
C ALA A 3 -14.51 -18.55 -1.91
N ILE A 4 -14.26 -18.33 -3.19
CA ILE A 4 -13.04 -17.66 -3.65
C ILE A 4 -13.36 -16.19 -3.84
N ILE A 5 -12.62 -15.33 -3.17
CA ILE A 5 -12.73 -13.87 -3.33
C ILE A 5 -12.06 -13.51 -4.65
N THR A 6 -12.82 -12.89 -5.56
CA THR A 6 -12.29 -12.45 -6.85
C THR A 6 -11.47 -11.17 -6.70
N ASN A 7 -10.50 -10.95 -7.60
CA ASN A 7 -9.73 -9.71 -7.62
C ASN A 7 -10.61 -8.46 -7.75
N LYS A 8 -11.71 -8.55 -8.49
CA LYS A 8 -12.68 -7.45 -8.60
C LYS A 8 -13.33 -7.11 -7.25
N PHE A 9 -13.64 -8.10 -6.42
CA PHE A 9 -14.17 -7.89 -5.08
C PHE A 9 -13.10 -7.28 -4.15
N ARG A 10 -11.85 -7.72 -4.27
CA ARG A 10 -10.70 -7.15 -3.54
C ARG A 10 -10.49 -5.67 -3.89
N MET A 11 -10.54 -5.32 -5.19
CA MET A 11 -10.46 -3.92 -5.64
C MET A 11 -11.59 -3.07 -5.07
N ASN A 12 -12.83 -3.56 -5.09
CA ASN A 12 -13.96 -2.85 -4.51
C ASN A 12 -13.78 -2.60 -3.00
N ASN A 13 -13.24 -3.57 -2.25
CA ASN A 13 -12.93 -3.36 -0.83
C ASN A 13 -11.83 -2.32 -0.64
N ALA A 14 -10.79 -2.35 -1.48
CA ALA A 14 -9.72 -1.35 -1.46
C ALA A 14 -10.26 0.06 -1.77
N GLU A 15 -11.17 0.19 -2.74
CA GLU A 15 -11.85 1.44 -3.08
C GLU A 15 -12.68 1.97 -1.90
N GLN A 16 -13.47 1.11 -1.26
CA GLN A 16 -14.26 1.48 -0.08
C GLN A 16 -13.37 1.92 1.09
N PHE A 17 -12.23 1.27 1.27
CA PHE A 17 -11.28 1.66 2.31
C PHE A 17 -10.67 3.03 2.00
N GLU A 18 -10.20 3.27 0.78
CA GLU A 18 -9.63 4.57 0.37
C GLU A 18 -10.69 5.69 0.46
N GLU A 19 -11.89 5.45 -0.04
CA GLU A 19 -13.01 6.40 0.00
C GLU A 19 -13.36 6.81 1.45
N SER A 20 -13.22 5.89 2.41
CA SER A 20 -13.54 6.14 3.82
C SER A 20 -12.75 7.29 4.45
N PHE A 21 -11.62 7.70 3.85
CA PHE A 21 -10.83 8.86 4.29
C PHE A 21 -11.38 10.20 3.80
N SER A 22 -12.22 10.21 2.77
CA SER A 22 -12.70 11.40 2.08
C SER A 22 -14.22 11.59 2.11
N GLU A 23 -14.96 10.71 2.74
CA GLU A 23 -16.41 10.82 2.91
C GLU A 23 -16.81 12.09 3.67
N ALA A 24 -18.11 12.49 3.57
CA ALA A 24 -18.66 13.63 4.31
C ALA A 24 -18.54 13.48 5.84
N THR A 25 -18.55 12.24 6.33
CA THR A 25 -18.23 11.88 7.73
C THR A 25 -17.12 10.84 7.68
N PRO A 26 -15.86 11.27 7.51
CA PRO A 26 -14.77 10.34 7.25
C PRO A 26 -14.48 9.45 8.45
N THR A 27 -14.12 8.22 8.17
CA THR A 27 -13.50 7.35 9.17
C THR A 27 -12.12 7.92 9.51
N VAL A 28 -11.83 8.04 10.80
CA VAL A 28 -10.61 8.66 11.28
C VAL A 28 -9.59 7.56 11.63
N TYR A 29 -8.41 7.63 11.02
CA TYR A 29 -7.31 6.71 11.29
C TYR A 29 -6.12 7.45 11.85
N TYR A 30 -5.45 6.82 12.81
CA TYR A 30 -4.20 7.28 13.40
C TYR A 30 -3.14 6.19 13.31
N LEU A 31 -1.93 6.59 12.91
CA LEU A 31 -0.74 5.78 13.11
C LEU A 31 -0.21 6.07 14.51
N GLY A 32 -0.20 5.06 15.38
CA GLY A 32 0.39 5.13 16.72
C GLY A 32 1.82 4.62 16.71
N ILE A 33 2.69 5.27 17.50
CA ILE A 33 4.04 4.78 17.80
C ILE A 33 4.15 4.49 19.28
N GLY A 34 4.90 3.44 19.63
CA GLY A 34 5.02 3.04 21.02
C GLY A 34 6.29 2.27 21.32
N ARG A 35 6.52 2.07 22.61
CA ARG A 35 7.55 1.20 23.17
C ARG A 35 8.96 1.43 22.59
N ALA A 36 9.78 2.18 23.31
CA ALA A 36 11.19 2.35 22.96
C ALA A 36 12.07 1.17 23.38
N GLN A 37 11.70 0.51 24.50
CA GLN A 37 12.50 -0.55 25.10
C GLN A 37 12.47 -1.86 24.31
N GLU A 38 13.57 -2.61 24.35
CA GLU A 38 13.69 -3.91 23.69
C GLU A 38 12.81 -4.99 24.32
N PHE A 39 12.22 -5.85 23.48
CA PHE A 39 11.51 -7.02 23.95
C PHE A 39 12.48 -8.01 24.61
N GLY A 40 12.07 -8.62 25.71
CA GLY A 40 12.87 -9.61 26.42
C GLY A 40 14.07 -9.05 27.21
N THR A 41 14.25 -7.73 27.28
CA THR A 41 15.32 -7.09 28.08
C THR A 41 14.85 -6.64 29.46
N LEU A 42 13.58 -6.80 29.77
CA LEU A 42 13.05 -6.47 31.09
C LEU A 42 13.60 -7.41 32.14
N THR A 43 14.29 -6.86 33.12
CA THR A 43 14.87 -7.59 34.25
C THR A 43 13.90 -7.77 35.40
N ARG A 44 12.69 -7.21 35.27
CA ARG A 44 11.67 -7.28 36.34
C ARG A 44 10.83 -8.55 36.26
N PRO A 45 10.35 -9.04 37.42
CA PRO A 45 9.41 -10.15 37.45
C PRO A 45 8.06 -9.91 36.75
N ASP A 46 7.80 -8.63 36.41
CA ASP A 46 6.61 -8.17 35.74
C ASP A 46 6.66 -8.30 34.21
N ALA A 47 7.79 -8.71 33.65
CA ALA A 47 7.87 -9.02 32.23
C ALA A 47 6.93 -10.19 31.90
N ARG A 48 6.05 -9.99 30.94
CA ARG A 48 5.11 -11.03 30.47
C ARG A 48 5.76 -11.83 29.35
N THR A 49 6.01 -13.10 29.61
CA THR A 49 6.62 -13.99 28.61
C THR A 49 5.76 -14.16 27.38
N GLU A 50 4.44 -14.09 27.49
CA GLU A 50 3.51 -14.13 26.38
C GLU A 50 3.45 -12.85 25.56
N PHE A 51 3.96 -11.75 26.09
CA PHE A 51 3.87 -10.43 25.49
C PHE A 51 5.24 -9.77 25.27
N GLU A 52 6.17 -10.01 26.16
CA GLU A 52 7.49 -9.38 26.18
C GLU A 52 8.63 -10.39 26.21
N GLY A 53 8.38 -11.68 26.09
CA GLY A 53 9.36 -12.75 26.24
C GLY A 53 10.63 -12.58 25.41
N THR A 54 11.26 -13.64 25.05
CA THR A 54 12.47 -13.63 24.18
C THR A 54 12.15 -13.36 22.71
N GLU A 55 10.90 -13.04 22.38
CA GLU A 55 10.48 -12.78 21.01
C GLU A 55 10.94 -11.39 20.58
N LEU A 56 11.96 -11.38 19.75
CA LEU A 56 12.48 -10.17 19.08
C LEU A 56 11.74 -9.91 17.75
N LEU A 57 10.81 -10.77 17.36
CA LEU A 57 10.10 -10.70 16.09
C LEU A 57 8.83 -9.85 16.23
N PRO A 58 8.40 -9.17 15.14
CA PRO A 58 7.12 -8.51 15.09
C PRO A 58 5.99 -9.46 15.47
N THR A 59 5.09 -9.01 16.35
CA THR A 59 3.89 -9.77 16.66
C THR A 59 2.84 -9.54 15.59
N THR A 60 2.14 -10.60 15.17
CA THR A 60 0.94 -10.47 14.36
C THR A 60 -0.21 -9.97 15.23
N PRO A 61 -1.09 -9.10 14.72
CA PRO A 61 -2.31 -8.73 15.42
C PRO A 61 -3.13 -9.97 15.75
N GLY A 62 -3.64 -10.06 16.95
CA GLY A 62 -4.58 -11.12 17.32
C GLY A 62 -6.02 -10.66 17.05
N ASP A 63 -6.90 -11.61 16.69
CA ASP A 63 -8.33 -11.35 16.51
C ASP A 63 -9.10 -11.19 17.84
N SER A 64 -8.39 -11.09 18.95
CA SER A 64 -9.02 -10.92 20.26
C SER A 64 -9.31 -9.45 20.51
N VAL A 65 -10.58 -9.09 20.46
CA VAL A 65 -11.08 -7.75 20.77
C VAL A 65 -10.83 -7.29 22.20
N MET A 66 -10.39 -8.19 23.09
CA MET A 66 -10.21 -7.90 24.51
C MET A 66 -8.76 -7.59 24.92
N ASN A 67 -7.81 -7.61 24.01
CA ASN A 67 -6.37 -7.43 24.31
C ASN A 67 -5.80 -6.07 23.90
N GLU A 68 -6.64 -5.16 23.43
CA GLU A 68 -6.18 -3.86 22.91
C GLU A 68 -5.53 -2.98 23.97
N PHE A 69 -5.96 -3.09 25.24
CA PHE A 69 -5.38 -2.31 26.33
C PHE A 69 -3.86 -2.44 26.44
N LYS A 70 -3.31 -3.62 26.15
CA LYS A 70 -1.85 -3.84 26.15
C LYS A 70 -1.12 -3.00 25.12
N ASN A 71 -1.81 -2.67 24.03
CA ASN A 71 -1.24 -1.85 22.98
C ASN A 71 -1.34 -0.37 23.28
N TYR A 72 -2.35 0.06 24.05
CA TYR A 72 -2.48 1.45 24.50
C TYR A 72 -1.51 1.81 25.63
N ASP A 73 -1.23 0.88 26.55
CA ASP A 73 -0.41 1.15 27.75
C ASP A 73 1.00 1.65 27.42
N ASP A 74 1.59 1.26 26.31
CA ASP A 74 2.94 1.66 25.91
C ASP A 74 2.99 2.53 24.64
N LEU A 75 1.86 3.09 24.21
CA LEU A 75 1.85 4.10 23.17
C LEU A 75 2.49 5.40 23.65
N LEU A 76 3.28 6.00 22.77
CA LEU A 76 3.93 7.28 23.00
C LEU A 76 3.14 8.43 22.40
N ALA A 77 2.69 8.23 21.17
CA ALA A 77 1.99 9.24 20.39
C ALA A 77 1.24 8.63 19.21
N ALA A 78 0.33 9.39 18.63
CA ALA A 78 -0.38 9.01 17.42
C ALA A 78 -0.49 10.18 16.45
N LYS A 79 -0.32 9.92 15.15
CA LYS A 79 -0.47 10.90 14.06
C LYS A 79 -1.64 10.53 13.17
N LYS A 80 -2.49 11.52 12.89
CA LYS A 80 -3.66 11.37 12.02
C LYS A 80 -3.24 11.08 10.58
N ILE A 81 -3.86 10.07 9.98
CA ILE A 81 -3.75 9.79 8.56
C ILE A 81 -4.85 10.52 7.82
N THR A 82 -4.51 11.26 6.78
CA THR A 82 -5.47 11.99 5.94
C THR A 82 -5.52 11.36 4.55
N GLY A 83 -6.54 11.69 3.74
CA GLY A 83 -6.67 11.17 2.38
C GLY A 83 -5.44 11.41 1.49
N SER A 84 -4.67 12.49 1.73
CA SER A 84 -3.41 12.75 1.01
C SER A 84 -2.27 11.78 1.38
N ASN A 85 -2.43 11.02 2.45
CA ASN A 85 -1.49 10.00 2.92
C ASN A 85 -1.86 8.58 2.43
N VAL A 86 -2.87 8.46 1.60
CA VAL A 86 -3.44 7.17 1.15
C VAL A 86 -3.41 7.12 -0.37
N SER A 87 -3.02 5.98 -0.92
CA SER A 87 -3.07 5.75 -2.36
C SER A 87 -3.15 4.26 -2.67
N PHE A 88 -3.80 3.93 -3.78
CA PHE A 88 -3.66 2.61 -4.37
C PHE A 88 -2.22 2.38 -4.81
N VAL A 89 -1.75 1.18 -4.60
CA VAL A 89 -0.42 0.76 -5.05
C VAL A 89 -0.50 -0.61 -5.73
N VAL A 90 0.48 -0.86 -6.59
CA VAL A 90 0.67 -2.17 -7.23
C VAL A 90 2.12 -2.61 -7.08
N PRO A 91 2.44 -3.91 -7.20
CA PRO A 91 3.81 -4.38 -7.18
C PRO A 91 4.68 -3.62 -8.19
N ARG A 92 5.82 -3.12 -7.73
CA ARG A 92 6.75 -2.36 -8.56
C ARG A 92 7.48 -3.28 -9.52
N ARG A 93 7.35 -3.03 -10.81
CA ARG A 93 8.03 -3.75 -11.88
C ARG A 93 8.79 -2.77 -12.75
N ASN A 94 10.10 -2.71 -12.58
CA ASN A 94 10.94 -1.85 -13.41
C ASN A 94 11.20 -2.50 -14.75
N TRP A 95 11.23 -1.68 -15.82
CA TRP A 95 11.73 -2.16 -17.09
C TRP A 95 13.24 -2.48 -17.01
N VAL A 96 13.63 -3.61 -17.56
CA VAL A 96 15.02 -4.08 -17.61
C VAL A 96 15.26 -4.67 -19.00
N THR A 97 16.31 -4.22 -19.66
CA THR A 97 16.72 -4.73 -20.98
C THR A 97 17.00 -6.23 -20.94
N GLY A 98 16.61 -6.96 -21.97
CA GLY A 98 16.82 -8.40 -22.07
C GLY A 98 15.76 -9.24 -21.33
N THR A 99 14.75 -8.61 -20.70
CA THR A 99 13.66 -9.31 -20.04
C THR A 99 12.53 -9.59 -21.01
N THR A 100 11.94 -10.79 -20.95
CA THR A 100 10.69 -11.10 -21.64
C THR A 100 9.51 -10.78 -20.72
N TYR A 101 8.71 -9.81 -21.13
CA TYR A 101 7.50 -9.43 -20.39
C TYR A 101 6.29 -10.20 -20.87
N ASP A 102 5.34 -10.43 -19.94
CA ASP A 102 4.05 -10.96 -20.28
C ASP A 102 3.20 -9.92 -21.01
N ILE A 103 2.24 -10.37 -21.76
CA ILE A 103 1.24 -9.48 -22.38
C ILE A 103 -0.01 -9.39 -21.51
N TYR A 104 -0.74 -8.30 -21.61
CA TYR A 104 -2.11 -8.25 -21.14
C TYR A 104 -2.95 -9.26 -21.92
N ARG A 105 -3.72 -10.10 -21.20
CA ARG A 105 -4.74 -10.97 -21.75
C ARG A 105 -5.96 -10.99 -20.83
N HIS A 106 -7.15 -11.04 -21.42
CA HIS A 106 -8.41 -11.10 -20.67
C HIS A 106 -8.74 -12.51 -20.19
N ASP A 107 -8.11 -13.53 -20.78
CA ASP A 107 -8.44 -14.95 -20.68
C ASP A 107 -7.43 -15.78 -19.86
N TYR A 108 -6.56 -15.15 -19.09
CA TYR A 108 -5.77 -15.91 -18.11
C TYR A 108 -6.71 -16.68 -17.16
N GLU A 109 -6.32 -17.89 -16.75
CA GLU A 109 -7.10 -18.87 -15.98
C GLU A 109 -8.22 -19.59 -16.76
N GLU A 110 -8.63 -19.13 -17.92
CA GLU A 110 -9.59 -19.85 -18.75
C GLU A 110 -8.97 -21.10 -19.37
N PHE A 111 -9.79 -22.12 -19.61
CA PHE A 111 -9.33 -23.31 -20.30
C PHE A 111 -9.01 -23.01 -21.77
N ILE A 112 -7.87 -23.51 -22.22
CA ILE A 112 -7.52 -23.45 -23.63
C ILE A 112 -8.59 -24.24 -24.42
N THR A 113 -9.09 -23.67 -25.48
CA THR A 113 -10.14 -24.26 -26.32
C THR A 113 -9.81 -25.73 -26.69
N GLY A 114 -10.73 -26.62 -26.40
CA GLY A 114 -10.57 -28.06 -26.63
C GLY A 114 -9.81 -28.81 -25.53
N SER A 115 -9.40 -28.16 -24.45
CA SER A 115 -8.76 -28.79 -23.30
C SER A 115 -9.54 -28.49 -22.00
N THR A 116 -9.76 -29.52 -21.18
CA THR A 116 -10.36 -29.38 -19.85
C THR A 116 -9.31 -29.38 -18.75
N SER A 117 -8.03 -29.59 -19.07
CA SER A 117 -6.91 -29.70 -18.13
C SER A 117 -5.87 -28.59 -18.26
N THR A 118 -5.81 -27.92 -19.40
CA THR A 118 -4.82 -26.88 -19.68
C THR A 118 -5.47 -25.50 -19.63
N ARG A 119 -4.97 -24.64 -18.76
CA ARG A 119 -5.40 -23.24 -18.65
C ARG A 119 -4.45 -22.32 -19.40
N GLN A 120 -4.99 -21.17 -19.85
CA GLN A 120 -4.18 -20.10 -20.41
C GLN A 120 -3.29 -19.50 -19.29
N THR A 121 -1.99 -19.48 -19.53
CA THR A 121 -1.00 -18.93 -18.58
C THR A 121 -0.12 -17.89 -19.26
N ALA A 122 0.49 -17.02 -18.48
CA ALA A 122 1.48 -16.06 -18.93
C ALA A 122 2.81 -16.76 -19.32
N ASN A 123 3.66 -16.09 -20.08
CA ASN A 123 5.00 -16.61 -20.42
C ASN A 123 5.87 -16.85 -19.19
N SER A 124 5.71 -16.02 -18.15
CA SER A 124 6.38 -16.18 -16.84
C SER A 124 5.89 -17.41 -16.06
N GLY A 125 4.81 -18.05 -16.52
CA GLY A 125 4.14 -19.14 -15.80
C GLY A 125 3.06 -18.65 -14.82
N ALA A 126 2.83 -17.35 -14.71
CA ALA A 126 1.74 -16.82 -13.90
C ALA A 126 0.38 -17.30 -14.45
N THR A 127 -0.51 -17.68 -13.53
CA THR A 127 -1.84 -18.18 -13.86
C THR A 127 -2.90 -17.09 -13.85
N THR A 128 -2.63 -15.96 -13.16
CA THR A 128 -3.53 -14.81 -13.11
C THR A 128 -2.90 -13.60 -13.78
N LEU A 129 -3.72 -12.67 -14.25
CA LEU A 129 -3.23 -11.44 -14.89
C LEU A 129 -2.34 -10.62 -13.94
N PHE A 130 -2.77 -10.43 -12.70
CA PHE A 130 -2.09 -9.53 -11.78
C PHE A 130 -0.78 -10.10 -11.19
N ASP A 131 -0.59 -11.41 -11.26
CA ASP A 131 0.69 -12.05 -10.93
C ASP A 131 1.69 -11.98 -12.10
N SER A 132 1.20 -11.79 -13.34
CA SER A 132 2.03 -11.73 -14.53
C SER A 132 2.77 -10.40 -14.69
N THR A 133 3.86 -10.38 -15.44
CA THR A 133 4.73 -9.21 -15.64
C THR A 133 4.29 -8.33 -16.82
N PHE A 134 2.97 -8.04 -16.90
CA PHE A 134 2.36 -7.39 -18.06
C PHE A 134 2.43 -5.84 -18.06
N TYR A 135 3.04 -5.24 -17.06
CA TYR A 135 3.30 -3.80 -17.00
C TYR A 135 4.68 -3.51 -16.42
N VAL A 136 5.20 -2.34 -16.74
CA VAL A 136 6.53 -1.89 -16.30
C VAL A 136 6.53 -0.41 -15.98
N MET A 137 7.43 0.00 -15.08
CA MET A 137 7.80 1.39 -14.84
C MET A 137 9.19 1.64 -15.42
N THR A 138 9.35 2.68 -16.22
CA THR A 138 10.63 3.10 -16.80
C THR A 138 11.46 4.00 -15.88
N GLY A 139 12.70 4.27 -16.26
CA GLY A 139 13.55 5.23 -15.55
C GLY A 139 12.95 6.63 -15.46
N ALA A 140 12.16 7.05 -16.45
CA ALA A 140 11.42 8.30 -16.47
C ALA A 140 10.16 8.31 -15.57
N ARG A 141 9.89 7.22 -14.83
CA ARG A 141 8.70 7.04 -13.99
C ARG A 141 7.38 6.96 -14.77
N ASN A 142 7.45 6.68 -16.04
CA ASN A 142 6.28 6.34 -16.84
C ASN A 142 5.92 4.87 -16.67
N VAL A 143 4.63 4.58 -16.58
CA VAL A 143 4.11 3.21 -16.47
C VAL A 143 3.47 2.82 -17.79
N TYR A 144 3.86 1.64 -18.29
CA TYR A 144 3.37 1.09 -19.55
C TYR A 144 2.85 -0.32 -19.35
N LYS A 145 1.73 -0.62 -20.01
CA LYS A 145 1.16 -1.95 -20.09
C LYS A 145 1.60 -2.62 -21.39
N CYS A 146 2.13 -3.83 -21.30
CA CYS A 146 2.56 -4.62 -22.45
C CYS A 146 1.33 -5.24 -23.14
N LEU A 147 1.10 -4.89 -24.39
CA LEU A 147 0.02 -5.45 -25.20
C LEU A 147 0.51 -6.56 -26.13
N ASP A 148 1.76 -6.48 -26.60
CA ASP A 148 2.39 -7.49 -27.45
C ASP A 148 3.88 -7.56 -27.14
N ASN A 149 4.40 -8.77 -26.96
CA ASN A 149 5.80 -9.05 -26.59
C ASN A 149 6.58 -9.69 -27.74
N ASN A 150 6.21 -9.43 -28.99
CA ASN A 150 6.87 -9.98 -30.17
C ASN A 150 7.13 -11.49 -30.06
N ASN A 151 6.07 -12.26 -29.81
CA ASN A 151 6.09 -13.73 -29.67
C ASN A 151 7.10 -14.23 -28.61
N ASN A 152 7.04 -13.64 -27.42
CA ASN A 152 7.90 -13.95 -26.26
C ASN A 152 9.39 -13.69 -26.50
N SER A 153 9.73 -12.70 -27.30
CA SER A 153 11.09 -12.21 -27.45
C SER A 153 11.49 -11.33 -26.26
N ALA A 154 12.77 -11.21 -25.99
CA ALA A 154 13.29 -10.30 -24.98
C ALA A 154 13.12 -8.83 -25.39
N SER A 155 12.67 -7.97 -24.49
CA SER A 155 12.59 -6.53 -24.73
C SER A 155 13.99 -5.91 -24.61
N THR A 156 14.39 -5.14 -25.63
CA THR A 156 15.69 -4.48 -25.70
C THR A 156 15.60 -2.97 -25.88
N ASP A 157 14.39 -2.46 -26.10
CA ASP A 157 14.14 -1.03 -26.33
C ASP A 157 13.09 -0.53 -25.31
N GLU A 158 13.51 0.38 -24.41
CA GLU A 158 12.66 0.91 -23.34
C GLU A 158 11.52 1.76 -23.94
N PRO A 159 10.25 1.52 -23.58
CA PRO A 159 9.16 2.35 -24.06
C PRO A 159 9.29 3.78 -23.56
N THR A 160 9.05 4.74 -24.46
CA THR A 160 9.14 6.18 -24.19
C THR A 160 7.93 6.93 -24.72
N GLY A 161 7.72 8.15 -24.23
CA GLY A 161 6.61 9.02 -24.62
C GLY A 161 5.32 8.72 -23.88
N THR A 162 4.35 9.60 -24.04
CA THR A 162 3.05 9.60 -23.31
C THR A 162 1.86 9.56 -24.27
N SER A 163 2.05 8.90 -25.44
CA SER A 163 0.98 8.79 -26.44
C SER A 163 -0.22 8.01 -25.88
N THR A 164 -1.41 8.49 -26.15
CA THR A 164 -2.66 7.80 -25.83
C THR A 164 -2.95 6.61 -26.77
N THR A 165 -2.22 6.48 -27.88
CA THR A 165 -2.28 5.33 -28.77
C THR A 165 -1.20 4.30 -28.43
N VAL A 166 -1.30 3.10 -29.02
CA VAL A 166 -0.29 2.06 -28.87
C VAL A 166 1.08 2.56 -29.37
N ILE A 167 2.10 2.37 -28.55
CA ILE A 167 3.48 2.67 -28.85
C ILE A 167 4.16 1.36 -29.28
N THR A 168 4.83 1.37 -30.45
CA THR A 168 5.63 0.24 -30.91
C THR A 168 7.10 0.61 -30.81
N THR A 169 7.87 -0.18 -30.06
CA THR A 169 9.31 -0.03 -29.91
C THR A 169 10.08 -0.75 -31.03
N SER A 170 11.38 -0.46 -31.19
CA SER A 170 12.19 -1.04 -32.29
C SER A 170 12.36 -2.55 -32.19
N ASP A 171 12.20 -3.12 -30.98
CA ASP A 171 12.15 -4.57 -30.71
C ASP A 171 10.79 -5.22 -31.01
N SER A 172 9.88 -4.44 -31.62
CA SER A 172 8.51 -4.84 -32.00
C SER A 172 7.57 -5.15 -30.84
N TYR A 173 7.93 -4.76 -29.62
CA TYR A 173 6.97 -4.74 -28.51
C TYR A 173 5.91 -3.66 -28.75
N LYS A 174 4.70 -3.91 -28.25
CA LYS A 174 3.61 -2.92 -28.25
C LYS A 174 3.22 -2.59 -26.83
N TRP A 175 3.29 -1.32 -26.52
CA TRP A 175 3.04 -0.77 -25.19
C TRP A 175 1.87 0.21 -25.20
N LYS A 176 1.10 0.21 -24.13
CA LYS A 176 0.13 1.25 -23.82
C LYS A 176 0.65 2.08 -22.66
N TYR A 177 0.87 3.37 -22.88
CA TYR A 177 1.14 4.30 -21.79
C TYR A 177 -0.08 4.38 -20.87
N MET A 178 0.13 4.32 -19.56
CA MET A 178 -0.91 4.34 -18.54
C MET A 178 -0.91 5.66 -17.77
N TYR A 179 0.20 6.00 -17.15
CA TYR A 179 0.38 7.24 -16.37
C TYR A 179 1.86 7.48 -16.06
N THR A 180 2.15 8.67 -15.52
CA THR A 180 3.48 9.02 -14.97
C THR A 180 3.34 9.24 -13.47
N LEU A 181 4.23 8.64 -12.66
CA LEU A 181 4.29 8.95 -11.24
C LEU A 181 4.75 10.39 -11.03
N SER A 182 3.90 11.19 -10.38
CA SER A 182 4.27 12.55 -9.97
C SER A 182 5.42 12.55 -8.96
N ALA A 183 6.08 13.70 -8.77
CA ALA A 183 7.11 13.83 -7.74
C ALA A 183 6.55 13.55 -6.32
N SER A 184 5.30 13.92 -6.07
CA SER A 184 4.60 13.63 -4.82
C SER A 184 4.38 12.13 -4.63
N ASP A 185 3.90 11.43 -5.69
CA ASP A 185 3.66 9.97 -5.61
C ASP A 185 4.95 9.20 -5.43
N GLN A 186 6.04 9.68 -6.05
CA GLN A 186 7.37 9.09 -5.86
C GLN A 186 7.84 9.24 -4.41
N ALA A 187 7.65 10.38 -3.79
CA ALA A 187 8.05 10.61 -2.40
C ALA A 187 7.19 9.78 -1.44
N ASN A 188 5.87 9.76 -1.66
CA ASN A 188 4.92 9.22 -0.71
C ASN A 188 4.63 7.72 -0.95
N PHE A 189 4.48 7.27 -2.20
CA PHE A 189 3.91 5.95 -2.53
C PHE A 189 4.83 5.06 -3.37
N LEU A 190 6.09 5.46 -3.59
CA LEU A 190 7.08 4.59 -4.20
C LEU A 190 7.95 3.93 -3.12
N SER A 191 8.06 2.62 -3.17
CA SER A 191 8.96 1.83 -2.32
C SER A 191 9.80 0.87 -3.17
N THR A 192 10.56 -0.01 -2.54
CA THR A 192 11.29 -1.09 -3.23
C THR A 192 10.32 -2.02 -3.95
N ASP A 193 9.19 -2.35 -3.31
CA ASP A 193 8.30 -3.44 -3.73
C ASP A 193 7.00 -2.93 -4.35
N PHE A 194 6.58 -1.68 -4.08
CA PHE A 194 5.32 -1.10 -4.51
C PHE A 194 5.51 0.26 -5.17
N MET A 195 4.59 0.58 -6.08
CA MET A 195 4.47 1.91 -6.71
C MET A 195 3.02 2.39 -6.70
N GLY A 196 2.82 3.69 -6.53
CA GLY A 196 1.50 4.32 -6.58
C GLY A 196 0.84 4.14 -7.94
N VAL A 197 -0.49 3.99 -7.94
CA VAL A 197 -1.31 3.93 -9.15
C VAL A 197 -2.24 5.12 -9.20
N THR A 198 -2.23 5.81 -10.32
CA THR A 198 -3.15 6.91 -10.61
C THR A 198 -3.69 6.79 -12.03
N THR A 199 -4.91 7.22 -12.26
CA THR A 199 -5.48 7.27 -13.61
C THR A 199 -5.19 8.62 -14.24
N ASP A 200 -4.45 8.61 -15.36
CA ASP A 200 -4.23 9.81 -16.18
C ASP A 200 -5.51 10.17 -16.92
N SER A 201 -6.02 11.37 -16.70
CA SER A 201 -7.29 11.83 -17.25
C SER A 201 -7.29 11.91 -18.78
N THR A 202 -6.14 12.23 -19.40
CA THR A 202 -5.99 12.29 -20.85
C THR A 202 -6.04 10.89 -21.47
N VAL A 203 -5.37 9.93 -20.83
CA VAL A 203 -5.38 8.53 -21.27
C VAL A 203 -6.75 7.92 -21.08
N SER A 204 -7.40 8.19 -19.94
CA SER A 204 -8.75 7.72 -19.64
C SER A 204 -9.79 8.26 -20.61
N ALA A 205 -9.74 9.55 -20.93
CA ALA A 205 -10.64 10.17 -21.90
C ALA A 205 -10.45 9.67 -23.33
N ALA A 206 -9.25 9.19 -23.67
CA ALA A 206 -8.96 8.62 -24.99
C ALA A 206 -9.27 7.11 -25.10
N ALA A 207 -9.60 6.46 -24.00
CA ALA A 207 -9.98 5.05 -23.99
C ALA A 207 -11.34 4.86 -24.67
N VAL A 208 -11.51 3.71 -25.33
CA VAL A 208 -12.77 3.35 -26.00
C VAL A 208 -13.13 1.93 -25.60
N ASP A 209 -14.30 1.76 -25.01
CA ASP A 209 -14.77 0.47 -24.53
C ASP A 209 -14.84 -0.56 -25.67
N GLY A 210 -14.30 -1.75 -25.40
CA GLY A 210 -14.25 -2.84 -26.38
C GLY A 210 -13.45 -2.54 -27.66
N SER A 211 -12.53 -1.56 -27.63
CA SER A 211 -11.68 -1.19 -28.77
C SER A 211 -10.48 -2.13 -28.88
N LEU A 212 -10.39 -2.88 -29.96
CA LEU A 212 -9.39 -3.93 -30.16
C LEU A 212 -8.01 -3.35 -30.55
N ASP A 213 -6.94 -3.89 -29.95
CA ASP A 213 -5.58 -3.48 -30.27
C ASP A 213 -4.71 -4.63 -30.82
N ILE A 214 -4.94 -5.84 -30.37
CA ILE A 214 -4.07 -6.99 -30.61
C ILE A 214 -4.86 -8.22 -31.03
N VAL A 215 -4.32 -8.94 -32.02
CA VAL A 215 -4.70 -10.30 -32.37
C VAL A 215 -3.44 -11.16 -32.32
N LYS A 216 -3.47 -12.23 -31.55
CA LYS A 216 -2.37 -13.20 -31.46
C LYS A 216 -2.58 -14.35 -32.41
N ILE A 217 -1.50 -14.80 -33.05
CA ILE A 217 -1.50 -15.99 -33.88
C ILE A 217 -1.26 -17.21 -32.98
N LYS A 218 -2.28 -18.02 -32.74
CA LYS A 218 -2.15 -19.27 -32.00
C LYS A 218 -1.67 -20.40 -32.93
N THR A 219 -2.25 -20.48 -34.14
CA THR A 219 -1.85 -21.38 -35.20
C THR A 219 -1.81 -20.61 -36.51
N ALA A 220 -0.69 -20.69 -37.21
CA ALA A 220 -0.46 -19.91 -38.44
C ALA A 220 -1.29 -20.42 -39.65
N GLY A 221 -1.79 -21.66 -39.59
CA GLY A 221 -2.42 -22.31 -40.69
C GLY A 221 -1.47 -22.54 -41.89
N SER A 222 -2.04 -22.94 -43.03
CA SER A 222 -1.26 -23.24 -44.23
C SER A 222 -2.07 -23.04 -45.50
N SER A 223 -1.33 -22.99 -46.63
CA SER A 223 -1.92 -22.94 -47.99
C SER A 223 -2.73 -21.66 -48.26
N TYR A 224 -2.57 -20.62 -47.46
CA TYR A 224 -3.18 -19.34 -47.77
C TYR A 224 -2.52 -18.68 -48.98
N THR A 225 -3.33 -18.02 -49.78
CA THR A 225 -2.87 -17.28 -50.96
C THR A 225 -3.51 -15.89 -50.99
N VAL A 226 -2.79 -14.95 -51.60
CA VAL A 226 -3.37 -13.66 -52.01
C VAL A 226 -3.93 -13.79 -53.43
N SER A 227 -4.67 -12.79 -53.90
CA SER A 227 -5.17 -12.70 -55.26
C SER A 227 -4.05 -12.92 -56.28
N GLY A 228 -4.30 -13.74 -57.29
CA GLY A 228 -3.27 -14.19 -58.23
C GLY A 228 -2.50 -15.45 -57.80
N GLY A 229 -2.82 -16.06 -56.64
CA GLY A 229 -2.27 -17.33 -56.21
C GLY A 229 -0.90 -17.28 -55.50
N ALA A 230 -0.37 -16.06 -55.23
CA ALA A 230 0.90 -15.93 -54.51
C ALA A 230 0.72 -16.33 -53.03
N THR A 231 1.72 -17.04 -52.48
CA THR A 231 1.72 -17.54 -51.09
C THR A 231 2.28 -16.52 -50.11
N SER A 232 2.73 -15.37 -50.58
CA SER A 232 3.20 -14.26 -49.74
C SER A 232 2.53 -12.95 -50.17
N GLY A 233 2.19 -12.11 -49.19
CA GLY A 233 1.47 -10.88 -49.41
C GLY A 233 0.53 -10.53 -48.26
N THR A 234 -0.33 -9.54 -48.45
CA THR A 234 -1.26 -9.08 -47.41
C THR A 234 -2.71 -9.18 -47.87
N ILE A 235 -3.52 -9.85 -47.09
CA ILE A 235 -4.98 -9.86 -47.19
C ILE A 235 -5.51 -8.73 -46.33
N THR A 236 -6.37 -7.87 -46.87
CA THR A 236 -6.87 -6.66 -46.18
C THR A 236 -8.38 -6.72 -45.98
N ALA A 237 -8.91 -5.85 -45.12
CA ALA A 237 -10.32 -5.74 -44.79
C ALA A 237 -10.92 -7.05 -44.24
N VAL A 238 -10.17 -7.81 -43.47
CA VAL A 238 -10.67 -9.01 -42.75
C VAL A 238 -11.51 -8.54 -41.56
N PRO A 239 -12.82 -8.82 -41.54
CA PRO A 239 -13.68 -8.38 -40.45
C PRO A 239 -13.42 -9.19 -39.18
N ILE A 240 -13.42 -8.53 -38.04
CA ILE A 240 -13.44 -9.15 -36.73
C ILE A 240 -14.89 -9.29 -36.30
N ARG A 241 -15.30 -10.50 -35.99
CA ARG A 241 -16.67 -10.84 -35.55
C ARG A 241 -16.74 -10.84 -34.02
N GLY A 242 -17.95 -10.63 -33.50
CA GLY A 242 -18.24 -10.58 -32.06
C GLY A 242 -19.53 -9.82 -31.82
N ASP A 243 -19.69 -9.36 -30.61
CA ASP A 243 -20.81 -8.50 -30.20
C ASP A 243 -20.54 -7.00 -30.45
N GLY A 244 -19.26 -6.63 -30.65
CA GLY A 244 -18.87 -5.26 -31.03
C GLY A 244 -19.04 -4.98 -32.54
N THR A 245 -18.64 -3.80 -32.94
CA THR A 245 -18.82 -3.32 -34.32
C THR A 245 -17.55 -2.66 -34.87
N GLY A 246 -17.35 -2.79 -36.20
CA GLY A 246 -16.37 -2.01 -36.95
C GLY A 246 -14.91 -2.48 -36.82
N GLY A 247 -14.64 -3.58 -36.14
CA GLY A 247 -13.29 -4.16 -36.05
C GLY A 247 -12.84 -4.75 -37.38
N VAL A 248 -11.67 -4.34 -37.87
CA VAL A 248 -11.09 -4.82 -39.15
C VAL A 248 -9.59 -5.06 -38.97
N ALA A 249 -9.10 -6.14 -39.51
CA ALA A 249 -7.69 -6.49 -39.53
C ALA A 249 -7.13 -6.67 -40.96
N SER A 250 -5.82 -6.62 -41.07
CA SER A 250 -5.07 -7.15 -42.20
C SER A 250 -4.23 -8.35 -41.77
N VAL A 251 -4.08 -9.32 -42.68
CA VAL A 251 -3.36 -10.55 -42.42
C VAL A 251 -2.21 -10.66 -43.41
N THR A 252 -0.99 -10.78 -42.90
CA THR A 252 0.23 -10.94 -43.71
C THR A 252 0.59 -12.42 -43.83
N LEU A 253 0.82 -12.85 -45.07
CA LEU A 253 1.23 -14.19 -45.42
C LEU A 253 2.71 -14.26 -45.78
N THR A 254 3.35 -15.33 -45.37
CA THR A 254 4.69 -15.72 -45.82
C THR A 254 4.66 -17.23 -46.10
N SER A 255 4.99 -17.63 -47.34
CA SER A 255 5.00 -19.05 -47.74
C SER A 255 3.69 -19.80 -47.43
N GLY A 256 2.55 -19.12 -47.52
CA GLY A 256 1.22 -19.68 -47.29
C GLY A 256 0.80 -19.83 -45.84
N ALA A 257 1.57 -19.32 -44.90
CA ALA A 257 1.21 -19.25 -43.49
C ALA A 257 0.95 -17.80 -43.07
N ILE A 258 0.09 -17.61 -42.08
CA ILE A 258 -0.14 -16.29 -41.46
C ILE A 258 1.04 -15.94 -40.52
N THR A 259 1.76 -14.87 -40.80
CA THR A 259 2.92 -14.44 -40.02
C THR A 259 2.69 -13.18 -39.21
N ALA A 260 1.71 -12.35 -39.59
CA ALA A 260 1.29 -11.21 -38.81
C ALA A 260 -0.19 -10.88 -39.00
N VAL A 261 -0.79 -10.35 -37.94
CA VAL A 261 -2.14 -9.76 -37.97
C VAL A 261 -2.07 -8.38 -37.41
N THR A 262 -2.54 -7.39 -38.16
CA THR A 262 -2.56 -5.99 -37.76
C THR A 262 -4.00 -5.48 -37.75
N ILE A 263 -4.45 -4.92 -36.63
CA ILE A 263 -5.74 -4.26 -36.57
C ILE A 263 -5.65 -2.92 -37.30
N THR A 264 -6.44 -2.75 -38.35
CA THR A 264 -6.49 -1.53 -39.16
C THR A 264 -7.61 -0.60 -38.71
N THR A 265 -8.70 -1.17 -38.17
CA THR A 265 -9.77 -0.41 -37.52
C THR A 265 -10.10 -1.12 -36.22
N ARG A 266 -10.00 -0.40 -35.11
CA ARG A 266 -10.10 -0.99 -33.77
C ARG A 266 -11.51 -1.42 -33.39
N GLY A 267 -12.54 -0.77 -33.99
CA GLY A 267 -13.94 -0.98 -33.61
C GLY A 267 -14.23 -0.56 -32.17
N SER A 268 -15.38 -0.96 -31.67
CA SER A 268 -15.81 -0.67 -30.28
C SER A 268 -16.88 -1.65 -29.81
N GLY A 269 -17.07 -1.71 -28.48
CA GLY A 269 -18.13 -2.48 -27.85
C GLY A 269 -17.89 -4.01 -27.86
N TYR A 270 -16.67 -4.46 -28.12
CA TYR A 270 -16.35 -5.90 -28.07
C TYR A 270 -16.18 -6.38 -26.63
N THR A 271 -16.97 -7.39 -26.23
CA THR A 271 -16.75 -8.19 -25.03
C THR A 271 -16.26 -9.61 -25.37
N PHE A 272 -16.42 -10.02 -26.60
CA PHE A 272 -15.75 -11.18 -27.22
C PHE A 272 -15.51 -10.91 -28.70
N GLY A 273 -14.51 -11.57 -29.28
CA GLY A 273 -14.18 -11.39 -30.68
C GLY A 273 -13.46 -12.61 -31.26
N TYR A 274 -13.64 -12.82 -32.55
CA TYR A 274 -13.00 -13.92 -33.32
C TYR A 274 -12.87 -13.57 -34.80
N ILE A 275 -11.96 -14.25 -35.50
CA ILE A 275 -11.78 -14.16 -36.95
C ILE A 275 -12.02 -15.54 -37.54
N ARG A 276 -13.00 -15.67 -38.44
CA ARG A 276 -13.29 -16.95 -39.08
C ARG A 276 -12.42 -17.14 -40.31
N ASN A 277 -12.04 -18.39 -40.58
CA ASN A 277 -11.30 -18.70 -41.78
C ASN A 277 -12.06 -18.25 -43.07
N ALA A 278 -13.38 -18.41 -43.11
CA ALA A 278 -14.20 -17.94 -44.21
C ALA A 278 -14.11 -16.43 -44.48
N ASP A 279 -13.96 -15.63 -43.41
CA ASP A 279 -13.81 -14.18 -43.52
C ASP A 279 -12.43 -13.80 -44.07
N ILE A 280 -11.36 -14.55 -43.73
CA ILE A 280 -10.03 -14.38 -44.32
C ILE A 280 -10.07 -14.67 -45.82
N LEU A 281 -10.70 -15.79 -46.23
CA LEU A 281 -10.75 -16.21 -47.60
C LEU A 281 -11.62 -15.33 -48.49
N ALA A 282 -12.62 -14.65 -47.92
CA ALA A 282 -13.49 -13.72 -48.61
C ALA A 282 -13.03 -12.27 -48.60
N ALA A 283 -11.97 -11.95 -47.87
CA ALA A 283 -11.51 -10.59 -47.69
C ALA A 283 -10.77 -10.03 -48.93
N THR A 284 -10.54 -8.72 -48.93
CA THR A 284 -9.89 -8.04 -50.03
C THR A 284 -8.46 -8.57 -50.25
N ASN A 285 -8.12 -8.84 -51.47
CA ASN A 285 -6.85 -9.44 -51.90
C ASN A 285 -6.62 -10.88 -51.41
N ALA A 286 -7.66 -11.61 -50.98
CA ALA A 286 -7.55 -13.03 -50.70
C ALA A 286 -7.56 -13.87 -51.97
N GLY A 287 -6.78 -14.94 -52.04
CA GLY A 287 -6.76 -15.89 -53.15
C GLY A 287 -7.80 -17.02 -53.01
N GLY A 288 -8.60 -17.03 -51.95
CA GLY A 288 -9.67 -17.99 -51.73
C GLY A 288 -9.22 -19.39 -51.26
N ALA A 289 -7.95 -19.57 -50.90
CA ALA A 289 -7.42 -20.83 -50.40
C ALA A 289 -6.72 -20.64 -49.06
N GLY A 290 -6.63 -21.72 -48.25
CA GLY A 290 -5.98 -21.78 -46.95
C GLY A 290 -6.89 -22.28 -45.82
N SER A 291 -6.29 -22.87 -44.81
CA SER A 291 -7.01 -23.41 -43.65
C SER A 291 -6.13 -23.55 -42.39
N GLY A 292 -6.76 -23.84 -41.28
CA GLY A 292 -6.09 -24.23 -40.02
C GLY A 292 -5.49 -23.08 -39.22
N ALA A 293 -5.74 -21.83 -39.59
CA ALA A 293 -5.35 -20.72 -38.75
C ALA A 293 -6.26 -20.59 -37.53
N GLU A 294 -5.68 -20.37 -36.39
CA GLU A 294 -6.35 -19.99 -35.15
C GLU A 294 -5.80 -18.63 -34.70
N LEU A 295 -6.66 -17.65 -34.57
CA LEU A 295 -6.33 -16.26 -34.26
C LEU A 295 -7.12 -15.83 -33.01
N ASP A 296 -6.38 -15.49 -31.97
CA ASP A 296 -6.97 -15.04 -30.71
C ASP A 296 -7.09 -13.51 -30.69
N VAL A 297 -8.31 -13.02 -30.64
CA VAL A 297 -8.59 -11.58 -30.47
C VAL A 297 -8.49 -11.25 -29.00
N ILE A 298 -7.56 -10.36 -28.62
CA ILE A 298 -7.41 -9.93 -27.24
C ILE A 298 -8.42 -8.84 -26.92
N ILE A 299 -9.33 -9.12 -25.99
CA ILE A 299 -10.35 -8.16 -25.56
C ILE A 299 -9.76 -7.21 -24.53
N PRO A 300 -9.95 -5.89 -24.66
CA PRO A 300 -9.46 -4.92 -23.68
C PRO A 300 -10.25 -5.02 -22.36
N PRO A 301 -9.75 -4.42 -21.27
CA PRO A 301 -10.53 -4.26 -20.05
C PRO A 301 -11.78 -3.39 -20.31
N LYS A 302 -12.76 -3.48 -19.41
CA LYS A 302 -13.97 -2.65 -19.46
C LYS A 302 -13.59 -1.17 -19.50
N GLY A 303 -14.20 -0.41 -20.40
CA GLY A 303 -13.87 0.99 -20.66
C GLY A 303 -12.72 1.18 -21.67
N GLY A 304 -11.98 0.11 -22.01
CA GLY A 304 -10.82 0.16 -22.90
C GLY A 304 -9.49 0.32 -22.16
N HIS A 305 -8.39 0.10 -22.88
CA HIS A 305 -7.05 0.24 -22.32
C HIS A 305 -6.72 1.68 -21.86
N GLY A 306 -6.46 1.86 -20.59
CA GLY A 306 -6.11 3.12 -19.95
C GLY A 306 -7.31 3.86 -19.35
N PHE A 307 -8.51 3.28 -19.40
CA PHE A 307 -9.71 3.90 -18.83
C PHE A 307 -9.60 4.04 -17.30
N ASN A 308 -9.23 2.98 -16.60
CA ASN A 308 -9.03 2.97 -15.16
C ASN A 308 -7.74 2.20 -14.82
N ALA A 309 -6.65 2.92 -14.62
CA ALA A 309 -5.36 2.31 -14.34
C ALA A 309 -5.35 1.50 -13.02
N VAL A 310 -6.14 1.91 -12.03
CA VAL A 310 -6.26 1.19 -10.75
C VAL A 310 -6.82 -0.21 -10.98
N GLU A 311 -7.97 -0.33 -11.64
CA GLU A 311 -8.56 -1.63 -11.97
C GLU A 311 -7.68 -2.46 -12.93
N GLU A 312 -7.09 -1.80 -13.94
CA GLU A 312 -6.34 -2.48 -14.99
C GLU A 312 -5.01 -3.07 -14.51
N LEU A 313 -4.38 -2.49 -13.49
CA LEU A 313 -3.08 -2.93 -12.96
C LEU A 313 -3.19 -3.74 -11.66
N GLY A 314 -4.40 -3.94 -11.14
CA GLY A 314 -4.62 -4.74 -9.93
C GLY A 314 -4.46 -3.95 -8.63
N GLY A 315 -5.08 -2.77 -8.56
CA GLY A 315 -5.05 -1.88 -7.39
C GLY A 315 -5.90 -2.37 -6.21
N PHE A 316 -5.63 -3.56 -5.72
CA PHE A 316 -6.21 -4.11 -4.50
C PHE A 316 -5.27 -4.02 -3.29
N PHE A 317 -4.18 -3.28 -3.44
CA PHE A 317 -3.31 -2.86 -2.35
C PHE A 317 -3.49 -1.37 -2.10
N VAL A 318 -3.55 -0.99 -0.84
CA VAL A 318 -3.60 0.42 -0.42
C VAL A 318 -2.39 0.70 0.47
N MET A 319 -1.65 1.75 0.17
CA MET A 319 -0.52 2.22 0.97
C MET A 319 -0.95 3.42 1.80
N LEU A 320 -0.70 3.34 3.10
CA LEU A 320 -0.76 4.46 4.02
C LEU A 320 0.68 4.96 4.24
N ASN A 321 0.95 6.21 3.93
CA ASN A 321 2.25 6.84 4.18
C ASN A 321 2.12 7.88 5.28
N THR A 322 2.77 7.67 6.42
CA THR A 322 2.80 8.63 7.52
C THR A 322 4.22 9.11 7.71
N THR A 323 4.40 10.41 7.60
CA THR A 323 5.69 11.07 7.84
C THR A 323 5.71 11.59 9.27
N LEU A 324 6.71 11.20 10.06
CA LEU A 324 6.98 11.75 11.39
C LEU A 324 8.13 12.72 11.29
N GLU A 325 7.88 13.99 11.62
CA GLU A 325 8.90 15.04 11.60
C GLU A 325 9.45 15.25 12.99
N GLY A 326 10.78 15.25 13.14
CA GLY A 326 11.47 15.63 14.35
C GLY A 326 11.48 17.15 14.54
N THR A 327 11.81 17.58 15.75
CA THR A 327 11.95 19.02 16.09
C THR A 327 13.39 19.47 15.92
N GLU A 328 13.66 20.41 15.01
CA GLU A 328 15.03 20.95 14.89
C GLU A 328 15.42 21.94 16.01
N ALA A 329 14.63 22.84 16.39
CA ALA A 329 15.08 23.90 17.30
C ALA A 329 14.08 24.44 18.32
N THR A 330 12.78 24.27 18.12
CA THR A 330 11.77 24.92 18.97
C THR A 330 10.41 24.25 18.90
N ASN A 331 10.26 23.00 19.28
CA ASN A 331 8.96 22.31 19.39
C ASN A 331 8.07 22.38 18.13
N SER A 332 8.66 22.35 16.94
CA SER A 332 7.95 22.47 15.67
C SER A 332 7.77 21.15 14.91
N GLY A 333 8.06 20.02 15.50
CA GLY A 333 7.85 18.70 14.90
C GLY A 333 6.56 18.03 15.39
N ASP A 334 6.30 16.83 14.87
CA ASP A 334 5.16 16.02 15.30
C ASP A 334 5.37 15.47 16.71
N PHE A 335 6.57 14.96 16.98
CA PHE A 335 6.96 14.39 18.27
C PHE A 335 8.43 14.71 18.53
N THR A 336 8.81 14.75 19.81
CA THR A 336 10.21 15.01 20.16
C THR A 336 11.13 13.91 19.64
N ALA A 337 12.33 14.29 19.21
CA ALA A 337 13.32 13.34 18.72
C ALA A 337 13.89 12.42 19.82
N ALA A 338 13.64 12.74 21.10
CA ALA A 338 14.01 11.88 22.21
C ALA A 338 13.17 10.59 22.30
N ASN A 339 12.07 10.52 21.56
CA ASN A 339 11.17 9.39 21.60
C ASN A 339 11.56 8.33 20.55
N ASP A 340 12.48 7.46 20.89
CA ASP A 340 12.70 6.23 20.15
C ASP A 340 11.45 5.36 20.19
N PHE A 341 11.17 4.57 19.16
CA PHE A 341 10.02 3.68 19.13
C PHE A 341 10.30 2.35 18.44
N ARG A 342 9.45 1.35 18.71
CA ARG A 342 9.47 0.01 18.11
C ARG A 342 8.12 -0.42 17.60
N LYS A 343 7.07 -0.07 18.37
CA LYS A 343 5.70 -0.47 18.06
C LYS A 343 5.10 0.53 17.09
N ILE A 344 4.42 -0.01 16.07
CA ILE A 344 3.58 0.72 15.14
C ILE A 344 2.19 0.14 15.23
N THR A 345 1.18 1.00 15.35
CA THR A 345 -0.23 0.59 15.39
C THR A 345 -1.06 1.39 14.39
N LEU A 346 -2.12 0.79 13.86
CA LEU A 346 -3.16 1.50 13.11
C LEU A 346 -4.44 1.50 13.96
N ILE A 347 -4.90 2.69 14.34
CA ILE A 347 -6.05 2.88 15.23
C ILE A 347 -7.16 3.57 14.44
N LYS A 348 -8.37 2.99 14.47
CA LYS A 348 -9.56 3.52 13.81
C LYS A 348 -10.50 4.17 14.84
N ASN A 349 -10.94 5.38 14.52
CA ASN A 349 -11.92 6.16 15.30
C ASN A 349 -11.62 6.27 16.80
N PRO A 350 -10.39 6.62 17.23
CA PRO A 350 -10.12 6.84 18.63
C PRO A 350 -10.79 8.11 19.13
N ASN A 351 -10.93 8.20 20.45
CA ASN A 351 -11.38 9.41 21.13
C ASN A 351 -10.19 10.22 21.68
N ASN A 352 -10.41 11.50 21.86
CA ASN A 352 -9.53 12.36 22.66
C ASN A 352 -9.81 12.20 24.17
N ALA A 353 -8.97 12.83 24.99
CA ALA A 353 -9.09 12.78 26.45
C ALA A 353 -10.46 13.22 27.01
N ALA A 354 -11.24 14.00 26.26
CA ALA A 354 -12.59 14.43 26.64
C ALA A 354 -13.68 13.43 26.24
N GLY A 355 -13.33 12.30 25.65
CA GLY A 355 -14.28 11.28 25.20
C GLY A 355 -14.98 11.61 23.88
N SER A 356 -14.54 12.64 23.16
CA SER A 356 -15.03 13.00 21.83
C SER A 356 -14.14 12.40 20.75
N ALA A 357 -14.67 12.23 19.52
CA ALA A 357 -13.88 11.76 18.40
C ALA A 357 -12.61 12.59 18.23
N ALA A 358 -11.46 11.91 18.08
CA ALA A 358 -10.19 12.53 17.89
C ALA A 358 -10.12 13.26 16.53
N SER A 359 -9.60 14.48 16.52
CA SER A 359 -9.51 15.30 15.30
C SER A 359 -8.15 15.98 15.11
N ALA A 360 -7.32 16.07 16.17
CA ALA A 360 -6.01 16.71 16.11
C ALA A 360 -5.07 15.98 15.15
N ALA A 361 -4.13 16.71 14.53
CA ALA A 361 -3.13 16.11 13.63
C ALA A 361 -2.23 15.13 14.38
N THR A 362 -1.87 15.45 15.62
CA THR A 362 -1.07 14.62 16.53
C THR A 362 -1.74 14.54 17.88
N LEU A 363 -1.54 13.44 18.59
CA LEU A 363 -2.04 13.19 19.92
C LEU A 363 -0.93 12.56 20.75
N ARG A 364 -0.65 13.15 21.92
CA ARG A 364 0.22 12.54 22.92
C ARG A 364 -0.51 11.36 23.56
N ALA A 365 0.13 10.23 23.62
CA ALA A 365 -0.40 9.04 24.28
C ALA A 365 0.25 8.75 25.64
N THR A 366 1.26 9.56 26.03
CA THR A 366 1.92 9.48 27.34
C THR A 366 1.16 10.25 28.40
N TYR A 367 1.33 9.86 29.63
CA TYR A 367 1.05 10.71 30.80
C TYR A 367 2.13 11.78 30.93
N ALA A 368 1.82 12.84 31.66
CA ALA A 368 2.81 13.85 32.01
C ALA A 368 2.61 14.32 33.46
N VAL A 369 3.71 14.61 34.14
CA VAL A 369 3.70 15.24 35.45
C VAL A 369 4.59 16.48 35.44
N LYS A 370 4.07 17.57 35.96
CA LYS A 370 4.82 18.80 36.19
C LYS A 370 5.62 18.64 37.48
N ILE A 371 6.94 18.77 37.39
CA ILE A 371 7.84 18.72 38.55
C ILE A 371 8.11 20.14 39.03
N ALA A 372 8.08 20.34 40.32
CA ALA A 372 8.43 21.61 40.96
C ALA A 372 9.90 21.97 40.71
N SER A 373 10.19 23.26 40.57
CA SER A 373 11.56 23.74 40.40
C SER A 373 12.36 23.80 41.73
N SER A 374 11.68 23.65 42.86
CA SER A 374 12.28 23.63 44.18
C SER A 374 11.67 22.50 45.04
N PRO A 375 12.49 21.56 45.55
CA PRO A 375 13.94 21.42 45.32
C PRO A 375 14.23 21.16 43.84
N THR A 376 15.43 21.54 43.39
CA THR A 376 15.87 21.31 42.00
C THR A 376 15.72 19.84 41.63
N PRO A 377 14.97 19.51 40.58
CA PRO A 377 14.77 18.13 40.19
C PRO A 377 16.08 17.52 39.65
N GLY A 378 16.22 16.21 39.82
CA GLY A 378 17.25 15.44 39.15
C GLY A 378 16.99 15.29 37.66
N THR A 379 18.00 14.81 36.92
CA THR A 379 17.86 14.48 35.49
C THR A 379 17.42 13.03 35.35
N PHE A 380 16.18 12.82 34.91
CA PHE A 380 15.66 11.52 34.63
C PHE A 380 16.21 11.01 33.30
N THR A 381 16.45 9.71 33.22
CA THR A 381 16.97 9.04 32.01
C THR A 381 15.82 8.40 31.21
N PRO A 382 15.73 8.57 29.90
CA PRO A 382 14.75 7.84 29.09
C PRO A 382 14.81 6.33 29.31
N ASP A 383 13.67 5.68 29.22
CA ASP A 383 13.46 4.24 29.44
C ASP A 383 13.69 3.74 30.88
N GLU A 384 14.10 4.57 31.83
CA GLU A 384 14.19 4.13 33.22
C GLU A 384 12.83 3.99 33.87
N GLU A 385 12.74 3.07 34.82
CA GLU A 385 11.58 2.96 35.69
C GLU A 385 11.55 4.11 36.68
N ILE A 386 10.36 4.61 36.94
CA ILE A 386 10.06 5.60 37.99
C ILE A 386 9.03 5.07 38.96
N ASN A 387 9.25 5.31 40.23
CA ASN A 387 8.34 4.94 41.30
C ASN A 387 7.95 6.19 42.11
N GLN A 388 6.69 6.26 42.54
CA GLN A 388 6.22 7.33 43.42
C GLN A 388 6.08 6.79 44.86
N SER A 389 6.73 7.46 45.79
CA SER A 389 6.65 7.10 47.20
C SER A 389 5.22 7.21 47.73
N GLY A 390 4.80 6.23 48.53
CA GLY A 390 3.50 6.25 49.22
C GLY A 390 2.27 5.95 48.38
N THR A 391 2.36 5.95 47.07
CA THR A 391 1.23 5.61 46.18
C THR A 391 1.32 4.18 45.64
N GLY A 392 2.54 3.66 45.48
CA GLY A 392 2.78 2.41 44.78
C GLY A 392 2.72 2.53 43.25
N ALA A 393 2.59 3.75 42.72
CA ALA A 393 2.60 4.00 41.28
C ALA A 393 3.98 3.72 40.68
N VAL A 394 3.99 3.01 39.56
CA VAL A 394 5.17 2.69 38.76
C VAL A 394 4.92 3.13 37.33
N GLY A 395 5.94 3.70 36.72
CA GLY A 395 5.90 4.10 35.31
C GLY A 395 7.27 3.96 34.68
N ARG A 396 7.36 4.29 33.42
CA ARG A 396 8.61 4.30 32.66
C ARG A 396 8.76 5.64 31.97
N VAL A 397 9.93 6.25 32.13
CA VAL A 397 10.24 7.53 31.52
C VAL A 397 10.25 7.42 30.00
N VAL A 398 9.53 8.31 29.35
CA VAL A 398 9.61 8.53 27.90
C VAL A 398 10.56 9.69 27.63
N GLU A 399 10.34 10.83 28.30
CA GLU A 399 11.13 12.04 28.11
C GLU A 399 11.19 12.86 29.41
N TRP A 400 12.32 13.51 29.65
CA TRP A 400 12.51 14.53 30.66
C TRP A 400 12.75 15.89 30.01
N ASP A 401 11.72 16.73 29.95
CA ASP A 401 11.86 18.14 29.54
C ASP A 401 12.38 18.96 30.72
N SER A 402 13.69 19.10 30.78
CA SER A 402 14.37 19.86 31.85
C SER A 402 14.12 21.36 31.76
N THR A 403 13.74 21.89 30.59
CA THR A 403 13.46 23.31 30.40
C THR A 403 12.15 23.70 31.08
N ASN A 404 11.15 22.88 30.94
CA ASN A 404 9.83 23.11 31.49
C ASN A 404 9.55 22.27 32.74
N ASN A 405 10.50 21.45 33.21
CA ASN A 405 10.34 20.49 34.29
C ASN A 405 9.09 19.60 34.11
N ILE A 406 8.95 19.00 32.91
CA ILE A 406 7.89 18.07 32.62
C ILE A 406 8.47 16.66 32.43
N LEU A 407 7.95 15.70 33.18
CA LEU A 407 8.32 14.31 33.04
C LEU A 407 7.18 13.60 32.30
N TYR A 408 7.47 13.12 31.06
CA TYR A 408 6.57 12.32 30.28
C TYR A 408 6.85 10.83 30.55
N TYR A 409 5.79 10.06 30.76
CA TYR A 409 5.92 8.65 31.13
C TYR A 409 4.75 7.81 30.60
N ILE A 410 4.98 6.50 30.54
CA ILE A 410 3.94 5.49 30.31
C ILE A 410 3.76 4.64 31.55
N GLN A 411 2.60 4.05 31.70
CA GLN A 411 2.30 3.06 32.73
C GLN A 411 1.77 1.79 32.08
N THR A 412 2.43 0.68 32.36
CA THR A 412 2.08 -0.62 31.81
C THR A 412 1.57 -1.53 32.94
N ARG A 413 0.62 -2.41 32.61
CA ARG A 413 0.00 -3.35 33.57
C ARG A 413 0.71 -4.70 33.53
N HIS A 414 1.85 -4.81 34.18
CA HIS A 414 2.65 -6.03 34.18
C HIS A 414 2.73 -6.66 35.55
N ASN A 415 2.32 -7.90 35.70
CA ASN A 415 2.54 -8.75 36.86
C ASN A 415 2.44 -8.03 38.21
N ASP A 416 1.36 -7.28 38.40
CA ASP A 416 1.04 -6.52 39.62
C ASP A 416 1.97 -5.32 39.92
N ALA A 417 3.02 -5.10 39.13
CA ALA A 417 3.87 -3.92 39.31
C ALA A 417 3.12 -2.65 38.92
N GLY A 418 2.95 -1.73 39.83
CA GLY A 418 2.20 -0.49 39.61
C GLY A 418 0.71 -0.70 39.34
N ALA A 419 0.17 -1.86 39.64
CA ALA A 419 -1.25 -2.18 39.53
C ALA A 419 -1.89 -2.38 40.92
N ASP A 420 -3.17 -2.06 41.04
CA ASP A 420 -3.97 -2.38 42.20
C ASP A 420 -4.42 -3.86 42.24
N ALA A 421 -5.14 -4.24 43.29
CA ALA A 421 -5.61 -5.63 43.45
C ALA A 421 -6.58 -6.10 42.35
N ASN A 422 -7.12 -5.22 41.55
CA ASN A 422 -7.99 -5.50 40.40
C ASN A 422 -7.23 -5.50 39.07
N GLY A 423 -5.92 -5.26 39.09
CA GLY A 423 -5.09 -5.13 37.90
C GLY A 423 -5.18 -3.79 37.19
N ASN A 424 -5.79 -2.77 37.79
CA ASN A 424 -5.80 -1.43 37.24
C ASN A 424 -4.50 -0.70 37.57
N VAL A 425 -4.05 0.14 36.65
CA VAL A 425 -2.86 0.97 36.85
C VAL A 425 -3.03 1.88 38.07
N THR A 426 -2.09 1.82 39.00
CA THR A 426 -2.02 2.76 40.13
C THR A 426 -1.51 4.12 39.63
N ALA A 427 -2.38 5.10 39.59
CA ALA A 427 -2.03 6.41 39.06
C ALA A 427 -1.01 7.16 39.95
N PHE A 428 -0.08 7.87 39.35
CA PHE A 428 0.71 8.89 40.02
C PHE A 428 -0.19 10.01 40.52
N SER A 429 -0.04 10.44 41.78
CA SER A 429 -0.92 11.44 42.37
C SER A 429 -0.26 12.17 43.56
N GLY A 430 -0.78 13.37 43.91
CA GLY A 430 -0.33 14.13 45.04
C GLY A 430 1.08 14.68 44.87
N ALA A 431 1.70 15.12 45.97
CA ALA A 431 3.03 15.76 46.01
C ALA A 431 4.15 14.78 46.45
N ASN A 432 3.90 13.48 46.44
CA ASN A 432 4.92 12.50 46.82
C ASN A 432 6.03 12.42 45.78
N VAL A 433 7.26 12.29 46.28
CA VAL A 433 8.47 12.28 45.45
C VAL A 433 8.43 11.12 44.43
N ILE A 434 8.75 11.42 43.21
CA ILE A 434 9.00 10.45 42.12
C ILE A 434 10.50 10.22 42.03
N THR A 435 10.92 8.95 41.97
CA THR A 435 12.33 8.57 41.92
C THR A 435 12.62 7.71 40.73
N GLY A 436 13.62 8.08 39.92
CA GLY A 436 14.19 7.26 38.84
C GLY A 436 15.04 6.13 39.40
N GLN A 437 14.83 4.91 38.93
CA GLN A 437 15.49 3.73 39.52
C GLN A 437 16.92 3.50 39.00
N THR A 438 17.24 4.06 37.84
CA THR A 438 18.60 4.00 37.27
C THR A 438 19.43 5.24 37.57
N SER A 439 18.84 6.43 37.30
CA SER A 439 19.51 7.71 37.49
C SER A 439 19.60 8.14 38.96
N SER A 440 18.74 7.58 39.81
CA SER A 440 18.48 8.08 41.18
C SER A 440 17.96 9.51 41.20
N ALA A 441 17.49 10.03 40.06
CA ALA A 441 16.88 11.35 39.99
C ALA A 441 15.60 11.39 40.84
N THR A 442 15.40 12.53 41.50
CA THR A 442 14.18 12.77 42.28
C THR A 442 13.45 14.01 41.78
N GLY A 443 12.13 14.00 41.82
CA GLY A 443 11.29 15.13 41.49
C GLY A 443 10.03 15.16 42.35
N THR A 444 9.69 16.33 42.90
CA THR A 444 8.43 16.53 43.62
C THR A 444 7.40 17.11 42.66
N PRO A 445 6.21 16.50 42.49
CA PRO A 445 5.19 17.07 41.64
C PRO A 445 4.72 18.44 42.11
N ASP A 446 4.61 19.38 41.16
CA ASP A 446 3.94 20.66 41.39
C ASP A 446 2.42 20.47 41.19
N THR A 447 1.71 20.34 42.28
CA THR A 447 0.26 20.00 42.27
C THR A 447 -0.65 21.18 41.91
N SER A 448 -0.09 22.30 41.44
CA SER A 448 -0.91 23.40 40.93
C SER A 448 -1.57 23.03 39.55
N THR A 449 -2.73 23.63 39.33
CA THR A 449 -3.38 23.54 37.99
C THR A 449 -2.80 24.64 37.12
N GLN A 450 -2.15 24.28 36.03
CA GLN A 450 -1.43 25.20 35.15
C GLN A 450 -1.34 24.63 33.71
N THR A 451 -0.98 25.49 32.78
CA THR A 451 -0.63 25.10 31.42
C THR A 451 0.83 25.45 31.15
N VAL A 452 1.63 24.47 30.78
CA VAL A 452 3.06 24.64 30.49
C VAL A 452 3.37 23.91 29.20
N ASN A 453 4.03 24.58 28.27
CA ASN A 453 4.37 24.03 26.94
C ASN A 453 3.15 23.36 26.24
N SER A 454 2.02 24.04 26.25
CA SER A 454 0.71 23.57 25.72
C SER A 454 0.12 22.35 26.42
N VAL A 455 0.76 21.77 27.44
CA VAL A 455 0.22 20.68 28.25
C VAL A 455 -0.57 21.26 29.42
N VAL A 456 -1.82 20.82 29.55
CA VAL A 456 -2.71 21.20 30.64
C VAL A 456 -2.53 20.24 31.81
N PHE A 457 -2.13 20.76 32.96
CA PHE A 457 -1.98 19.99 34.19
C PHE A 457 -3.12 20.31 35.15
N THR A 458 -3.79 19.28 35.64
CA THR A 458 -4.76 19.36 36.72
C THR A 458 -4.14 18.73 37.96
N SER A 459 -3.99 19.50 39.02
CA SER A 459 -3.27 19.04 40.24
C SER A 459 -1.88 18.47 39.94
N GLY A 460 -1.18 19.04 38.96
CA GLY A 460 0.18 18.65 38.57
C GLY A 460 0.30 17.53 37.58
N TYR A 461 -0.78 16.90 37.19
CA TYR A 461 -0.77 15.74 36.30
C TYR A 461 -1.60 16.00 35.02
N SER A 462 -1.20 15.37 33.94
CA SER A 462 -1.88 15.41 32.65
C SER A 462 -2.09 13.99 32.12
N ALA A 463 -3.32 13.65 31.80
CA ALA A 463 -3.65 12.40 31.12
C ALA A 463 -3.19 12.41 29.66
N PRO A 464 -3.08 11.25 29.01
CA PRO A 464 -2.91 11.17 27.57
C PRO A 464 -3.98 11.96 26.81
N GLU A 465 -3.60 12.59 25.69
CA GLU A 465 -4.56 13.25 24.78
C GLU A 465 -5.36 12.25 23.95
N LEU A 466 -4.74 11.12 23.62
CA LEU A 466 -5.39 9.95 23.08
C LEU A 466 -6.05 9.19 24.25
N GLN A 467 -7.37 9.04 24.22
CA GLN A 467 -8.06 8.23 25.23
C GLN A 467 -7.70 6.75 25.03
N HIS A 468 -7.05 6.15 26.02
CA HIS A 468 -6.75 4.72 25.99
C HIS A 468 -8.05 3.90 25.94
N ASP A 469 -7.98 2.74 25.34
CA ASP A 469 -9.10 1.81 25.18
C ASP A 469 -10.29 2.38 24.37
N SER A 470 -10.04 3.39 23.53
CA SER A 470 -11.03 3.97 22.62
C SER A 470 -10.68 3.72 21.15
N GLY A 471 -11.71 3.55 20.33
CA GLY A 471 -11.52 3.14 18.93
C GLY A 471 -11.20 1.67 18.79
N GLU A 472 -10.63 1.30 17.66
CA GLU A 472 -10.33 -0.08 17.26
C GLU A 472 -8.90 -0.17 16.72
N ILE A 473 -8.08 -1.07 17.24
CA ILE A 473 -6.73 -1.32 16.73
C ILE A 473 -6.82 -2.34 15.60
N LEU A 474 -6.53 -1.90 14.37
CA LEU A 474 -6.58 -2.74 13.18
C LEU A 474 -5.26 -3.46 12.89
N TYR A 475 -4.13 -2.90 13.35
CA TYR A 475 -2.82 -3.45 13.07
C TYR A 475 -1.83 -3.11 14.19
N VAL A 476 -0.96 -4.06 14.52
CA VAL A 476 0.15 -3.89 15.45
C VAL A 476 1.37 -4.56 14.88
N GLU A 477 2.49 -3.87 14.87
CA GLU A 477 3.80 -4.40 14.51
C GLU A 477 4.84 -3.97 15.53
N ASN A 478 5.71 -4.89 15.94
CA ASN A 478 6.88 -4.60 16.75
C ASN A 478 8.14 -4.79 15.89
N ARG A 479 8.98 -3.79 15.85
CA ARG A 479 10.19 -3.73 15.00
C ARG A 479 11.45 -3.67 15.85
N THR A 480 12.60 -3.69 15.19
CA THR A 480 13.83 -3.20 15.81
C THR A 480 13.68 -1.73 16.16
N LYS A 481 14.32 -1.32 17.24
CA LYS A 481 14.25 0.07 17.72
C LYS A 481 14.64 1.05 16.62
N ILE A 482 13.81 2.04 16.41
CA ILE A 482 14.06 3.19 15.55
C ILE A 482 14.52 4.34 16.46
N SER A 483 15.81 4.65 16.39
CA SER A 483 16.38 5.79 17.09
C SER A 483 16.26 7.03 16.23
N ARG A 484 15.83 8.13 16.82
CA ARG A 484 15.55 9.38 16.13
C ARG A 484 16.63 10.42 16.41
N ALA A 485 16.89 11.27 15.43
CA ALA A 485 17.72 12.48 15.56
C ALA A 485 16.85 13.74 15.42
N THR A 486 17.33 14.86 15.92
CA THR A 486 16.55 16.12 15.99
C THR A 486 16.10 16.66 14.64
N ASP A 487 16.79 16.31 13.56
CA ASP A 487 16.51 16.73 12.19
C ASP A 487 16.00 15.57 11.31
N GLN A 488 15.66 14.44 11.92
CA GLN A 488 15.26 13.23 11.21
C GLN A 488 13.78 13.25 10.88
N THR A 489 13.48 12.82 9.67
CA THR A 489 12.12 12.55 9.20
C THR A 489 11.99 11.06 8.93
N GLU A 490 11.03 10.39 9.54
CA GLU A 490 10.69 9.00 9.28
C GLU A 490 9.45 8.90 8.40
N ASN A 491 9.54 8.10 7.34
CA ASN A 491 8.38 7.72 6.52
C ASN A 491 7.99 6.28 6.84
N ILE A 492 6.83 6.12 7.45
CA ILE A 492 6.25 4.82 7.75
C ILE A 492 5.24 4.50 6.66
N LYS A 493 5.54 3.48 5.85
CA LYS A 493 4.69 3.02 4.75
C LYS A 493 4.08 1.68 5.14
N LEU A 494 2.77 1.67 5.38
CA LEU A 494 2.00 0.47 5.65
C LEU A 494 1.22 0.10 4.39
N VAL A 495 1.41 -1.12 3.89
CA VAL A 495 0.66 -1.64 2.73
C VAL A 495 -0.35 -2.66 3.21
N ILE A 496 -1.60 -2.43 2.87
CA ILE A 496 -2.74 -3.30 3.18
C ILE A 496 -3.17 -4.00 1.89
N GLU A 497 -3.24 -5.31 1.92
CA GLU A 497 -3.77 -6.14 0.84
C GLU A 497 -5.21 -6.54 1.17
N PHE A 498 -6.13 -6.35 0.23
CA PHE A 498 -7.55 -6.65 0.35
C PHE A 498 -7.94 -7.96 -0.34
#